data_7f4c4a0dd652c02a7e23ac4903b477e8
#
_entry.id   7f4c4a0dd652c02a7e23ac4903b477e8
#
_cell.length_a   1.000
_cell.length_b   1.000
_cell.length_c   1.000
_cell.angle_alpha   90.00
_cell.angle_beta   90.00
_cell.angle_gamma   90.00
#
_symmetry.space_group_name_H-M   'P 1'
#
loop_
_entity.id
_entity.type
_entity.pdbx_description
1 polymer ?
#
loop_
_entity_poly.entity_id
_entity_poly.type
_entity_poly.pdbx_seq_one_letter_code
_entity_poly.pdbx_strand_id
1 'polypeptide(L)'
;MLVQPRKKSRSRALARERDPKLRKFKIEQMRRLKRALRCEVCDFDFARTYGDLGEGYIEVHHVTPLYISGARQTKLDDLACLCANCHRMCHKSRPGESWRTPAALREQIHKSAQSDVH
;
A
#
# COMPACT_ATOMS: atom_id res chain seq x y z
N MET A 1 14.54 -28.02 10.42
CA MET A 1 14.72 -26.64 10.81
C MET A 1 13.40 -25.91 10.87
N LEU A 2 13.18 -25.17 11.91
CA LEU A 2 11.91 -24.48 12.10
C LEU A 2 11.80 -23.28 11.19
N VAL A 3 10.72 -23.23 10.43
CA VAL A 3 10.40 -22.07 9.62
C VAL A 3 9.82 -21.01 10.52
N GLN A 4 10.30 -19.81 10.42
CA GLN A 4 9.83 -18.72 11.24
C GLN A 4 8.43 -18.30 10.80
N PRO A 5 7.40 -18.44 11.65
CA PRO A 5 6.03 -18.12 11.25
C PRO A 5 5.85 -16.68 10.79
N ARG A 6 6.55 -15.76 11.45
CA ARG A 6 6.48 -14.33 11.14
C ARG A 6 6.91 -14.06 9.69
N LYS A 7 7.99 -14.70 9.23
CA LYS A 7 8.48 -14.53 7.87
C LYS A 7 7.49 -15.05 6.84
N LYS A 8 6.89 -16.22 7.11
CA LYS A 8 5.86 -16.78 6.24
C LYS A 8 4.65 -15.86 6.13
N SER A 9 4.20 -15.29 7.25
CA SER A 9 3.03 -14.43 7.26
C SER A 9 3.25 -13.19 6.41
N ARG A 10 4.42 -12.57 6.49
CA ARG A 10 4.76 -11.40 5.67
C ARG A 10 4.80 -11.74 4.20
N SER A 11 5.39 -12.89 3.85
CA SER A 11 5.46 -13.34 2.46
C SER A 11 4.08 -13.57 1.88
N ARG A 12 3.17 -14.17 2.65
CA ARG A 12 1.80 -14.40 2.22
C ARG A 12 1.05 -13.09 2.02
N ALA A 13 1.23 -12.13 2.92
CA ALA A 13 0.59 -10.83 2.82
C ALA A 13 1.01 -10.10 1.55
N LEU A 14 2.32 -10.08 1.27
CA LEU A 14 2.84 -9.47 0.05
C LEU A 14 2.33 -10.17 -1.21
N ALA A 15 2.27 -11.50 -1.20
CA ALA A 15 1.77 -12.26 -2.33
C ALA A 15 0.30 -11.94 -2.61
N ARG A 16 -0.51 -11.82 -1.56
CA ARG A 16 -1.94 -11.47 -1.71
C ARG A 16 -2.13 -10.07 -2.23
N GLU A 17 -1.33 -9.12 -1.76
CA GLU A 17 -1.41 -7.74 -2.23
C GLU A 17 -1.04 -7.62 -3.70
N ARG A 18 -0.23 -8.54 -4.21
CA ARG A 18 0.14 -8.60 -5.62
C ARG A 18 -0.88 -9.35 -6.47
N ASP A 19 -1.92 -9.92 -5.86
CA ASP A 19 -2.95 -10.64 -6.59
C ASP A 19 -3.61 -9.69 -7.60
N PRO A 20 -3.53 -10.00 -8.90
CA PRO A 20 -4.12 -9.12 -9.93
C PRO A 20 -5.61 -8.91 -9.76
N LYS A 21 -6.31 -9.87 -9.16
CA LYS A 21 -7.76 -9.76 -8.95
C LYS A 21 -8.10 -8.65 -7.96
N LEU A 22 -7.37 -8.58 -6.84
CA LEU A 22 -7.60 -7.53 -5.85
C LEU A 22 -7.33 -6.16 -6.44
N ARG A 23 -6.22 -6.02 -7.16
CA ARG A 23 -5.87 -4.77 -7.80
C ARG A 23 -6.93 -4.35 -8.81
N LYS A 24 -7.37 -5.30 -9.64
CA LYS A 24 -8.39 -5.05 -10.64
C LYS A 24 -9.69 -4.57 -10.01
N PHE A 25 -10.15 -5.23 -8.96
CA PHE A 25 -11.39 -4.86 -8.29
C PHE A 25 -11.29 -3.49 -7.64
N LYS A 26 -10.14 -3.18 -7.04
CA LYS A 26 -9.92 -1.87 -6.43
C LYS A 26 -9.92 -0.76 -7.48
N ILE A 27 -9.27 -0.98 -8.60
CA ILE A 27 -9.24 -0.02 -9.71
C ILE A 27 -10.66 0.22 -10.24
N GLU A 28 -11.44 -0.83 -10.40
CA GLU A 28 -12.83 -0.70 -10.84
C GLU A 28 -13.67 0.08 -9.84
N GLN A 29 -13.45 -0.14 -8.55
CA GLN A 29 -14.12 0.64 -7.51
C GLN A 29 -13.81 2.12 -7.64
N MET A 30 -12.52 2.46 -7.82
CA MET A 30 -12.10 3.84 -7.97
C MET A 30 -12.73 4.49 -9.18
N ARG A 31 -12.83 3.76 -10.30
CA ARG A 31 -13.50 4.25 -11.52
C ARG A 31 -14.97 4.54 -11.25
N ARG A 32 -15.67 3.63 -10.60
CA ARG A 32 -17.09 3.82 -10.30
C ARG A 32 -17.31 5.03 -9.39
N LEU A 33 -16.39 5.25 -8.47
CA LEU A 33 -16.45 6.40 -7.56
C LEU A 33 -15.88 7.67 -8.19
N LYS A 34 -15.42 7.59 -9.44
CA LYS A 34 -14.79 8.71 -10.17
C LYS A 34 -13.63 9.33 -9.41
N ARG A 35 -12.85 8.46 -8.75
CA ARG A 35 -11.66 8.88 -8.01
C ARG A 35 -10.41 8.62 -8.86
N ALA A 36 -9.46 9.53 -8.77
CA ALA A 36 -8.20 9.40 -9.49
C ALA A 36 -7.33 8.27 -8.89
N LEU A 37 -6.58 7.59 -9.78
CA LEU A 37 -5.62 6.55 -9.36
C LEU A 37 -4.30 7.22 -9.00
N ARG A 38 -4.21 7.69 -7.78
CA ARG A 38 -3.01 8.33 -7.26
C ARG A 38 -2.65 7.74 -5.92
N CYS A 39 -1.37 7.82 -5.55
CA CYS A 39 -0.93 7.35 -4.24
C CYS A 39 -1.61 8.14 -3.13
N GLU A 40 -2.25 7.44 -2.21
CA GLU A 40 -2.95 8.10 -1.09
C GLU A 40 -2.00 8.75 -0.09
N VAL A 41 -0.70 8.44 -0.19
CA VAL A 41 0.31 9.02 0.70
C VAL A 41 0.99 10.23 0.08
N CYS A 42 1.53 10.09 -1.12
CA CYS A 42 2.35 11.14 -1.74
C CYS A 42 1.77 11.74 -3.02
N ASP A 43 0.59 11.27 -3.42
CA ASP A 43 -0.12 11.79 -4.59
C ASP A 43 0.53 11.43 -5.94
N PHE A 44 1.49 10.52 -5.94
CA PHE A 44 2.14 10.11 -7.18
C PHE A 44 1.13 9.48 -8.14
N ASP A 45 1.21 9.87 -9.42
CA ASP A 45 0.32 9.39 -10.47
C ASP A 45 1.15 8.75 -11.57
N PHE A 46 1.00 7.43 -11.75
CA PHE A 46 1.80 6.70 -12.75
C PHE A 46 1.52 7.17 -14.18
N ALA A 47 0.28 7.48 -14.50
CA ALA A 47 -0.06 7.95 -15.84
C ALA A 47 0.54 9.32 -16.11
N ARG A 48 0.58 10.17 -15.10
CA ARG A 48 1.14 11.52 -15.23
C ARG A 48 2.64 11.48 -15.48
N THR A 49 3.34 10.55 -14.80
CA THR A 49 4.80 10.45 -14.92
C THR A 49 5.23 9.64 -16.13
N TYR A 50 4.53 8.54 -16.41
CA TYR A 50 4.94 7.59 -17.43
C TYR A 50 4.05 7.59 -18.68
N GLY A 51 3.03 8.44 -18.72
CA GLY A 51 2.11 8.50 -19.85
C GLY A 51 1.28 7.23 -19.96
N ASP A 52 1.02 6.80 -21.19
CA ASP A 52 0.15 5.65 -21.45
C ASP A 52 0.62 4.38 -20.75
N LEU A 53 1.92 4.23 -20.56
CA LEU A 53 2.46 3.05 -19.88
C LEU A 53 1.95 2.94 -18.45
N GLY A 54 1.76 4.08 -17.79
CA GLY A 54 1.28 4.10 -16.41
C GLY A 54 -0.21 4.16 -16.26
N GLU A 55 -0.95 4.23 -17.35
CA GLU A 55 -2.40 4.36 -17.32
C GLU A 55 -3.04 3.15 -16.64
N GLY A 56 -3.88 3.41 -15.65
CA GLY A 56 -4.57 2.36 -14.92
C GLY A 56 -3.71 1.56 -13.96
N TYR A 57 -2.47 1.97 -13.74
CA TYR A 57 -1.58 1.27 -12.81
C TYR A 57 -1.59 1.93 -11.44
N ILE A 58 -1.71 1.11 -10.41
CA ILE A 58 -1.54 1.49 -9.01
C ILE A 58 -1.28 0.21 -8.22
N GLU A 59 -0.57 0.30 -7.11
CA GLU A 59 -0.43 -0.83 -6.21
C GLU A 59 -1.48 -0.73 -5.12
N VAL A 60 -1.93 -1.86 -4.61
CA VAL A 60 -2.90 -1.89 -3.52
C VAL A 60 -2.26 -2.49 -2.28
N HIS A 61 -2.68 -1.97 -1.14
CA HIS A 61 -2.10 -2.31 0.15
C HIS A 61 -3.20 -2.53 1.16
N HIS A 62 -3.10 -3.60 1.94
CA HIS A 62 -4.03 -3.81 3.06
C HIS A 62 -3.67 -2.84 4.17
N VAL A 63 -4.62 -1.97 4.54
CA VAL A 63 -4.40 -0.98 5.59
C VAL A 63 -4.01 -1.67 6.89
N THR A 64 -4.68 -2.77 7.22
CA THR A 64 -4.27 -3.63 8.32
C THR A 64 -3.65 -4.89 7.74
N PRO A 65 -2.39 -5.22 8.08
CA PRO A 65 -1.74 -6.40 7.52
C PRO A 65 -2.55 -7.68 7.75
N LEU A 66 -2.52 -8.58 6.76
CA LEU A 66 -3.26 -9.83 6.82
C LEU A 66 -2.83 -10.71 8.01
N TYR A 67 -1.56 -10.65 8.40
CA TYR A 67 -1.08 -11.42 9.54
C TYR A 67 -1.61 -10.89 10.89
N ILE A 68 -2.14 -9.66 10.89
CA ILE A 68 -2.80 -9.08 12.06
C ILE A 68 -4.30 -9.39 12.04
N SER A 69 -4.94 -9.16 10.89
CA SER A 69 -6.40 -9.30 10.77
C SER A 69 -6.87 -10.75 10.60
N GLY A 70 -5.95 -11.64 10.24
CA GLY A 70 -6.28 -13.05 10.06
C GLY A 70 -6.92 -13.36 8.73
N ALA A 71 -7.72 -14.45 8.70
CA ALA A 71 -8.28 -14.98 7.47
C ALA A 71 -9.62 -14.35 7.10
N ARG A 72 -9.84 -13.11 7.46
CA ARG A 72 -11.08 -12.41 7.11
C ARG A 72 -11.17 -12.17 5.61
N GLN A 73 -12.39 -12.14 5.11
CA GLN A 73 -12.63 -11.71 3.75
C GLN A 73 -12.22 -10.25 3.59
N THR A 74 -11.39 -9.98 2.59
CA THR A 74 -10.92 -8.63 2.30
C THR A 74 -12.04 -7.79 1.69
N LYS A 75 -12.28 -6.63 2.26
CA LYS A 75 -13.18 -5.63 1.68
C LYS A 75 -12.36 -4.64 0.89
N LEU A 76 -12.92 -4.12 -0.20
CA LEU A 76 -12.22 -3.15 -1.03
C LEU A 76 -11.84 -1.88 -0.26
N ASP A 77 -12.65 -1.49 0.72
CA ASP A 77 -12.36 -0.32 1.54
C ASP A 77 -11.17 -0.53 2.50
N ASP A 78 -10.77 -1.79 2.70
CA ASP A 78 -9.57 -2.11 3.50
C ASP A 78 -8.29 -1.98 2.68
N LEU A 79 -8.42 -1.69 1.38
CA LEU A 79 -7.29 -1.55 0.48
C LEU A 79 -7.00 -0.07 0.20
N ALA A 80 -5.74 0.31 0.26
CA ALA A 80 -5.28 1.65 -0.09
C ALA A 80 -4.53 1.60 -1.41
N CYS A 81 -4.67 2.66 -2.21
CA CYS A 81 -3.93 2.81 -3.46
C CYS A 81 -2.62 3.52 -3.17
N LEU A 82 -1.50 2.88 -3.49
CA LEU A 82 -0.18 3.42 -3.19
C LEU A 82 0.75 3.30 -4.38
N CYS A 83 1.72 4.21 -4.47
CA CYS A 83 2.82 4.03 -5.40
C CYS A 83 3.77 2.95 -4.86
N ALA A 84 4.66 2.46 -5.70
CA ALA A 84 5.58 1.40 -5.33
C ALA A 84 6.44 1.77 -4.12
N ASN A 85 6.89 3.01 -4.05
CA ASN A 85 7.75 3.46 -2.96
C ASN A 85 7.01 3.48 -1.63
N CYS A 86 5.83 4.09 -1.60
CA CYS A 86 5.05 4.18 -0.37
C CYS A 86 4.56 2.81 0.08
N HIS A 87 4.23 1.93 -0.88
CA HIS A 87 3.82 0.58 -0.57
C HIS A 87 4.94 -0.17 0.16
N ARG A 88 6.17 -0.06 -0.36
CA ARG A 88 7.33 -0.68 0.30
C ARG A 88 7.61 -0.07 1.66
N MET A 89 7.47 1.23 1.79
CA MET A 89 7.72 1.90 3.06
C MET A 89 6.69 1.53 4.13
N CYS A 90 5.46 1.24 3.74
CA CYS A 90 4.47 0.74 4.67
C CYS A 90 4.84 -0.63 5.22
N HIS A 91 5.49 -1.46 4.40
CA HIS A 91 5.92 -2.80 4.82
C HIS A 91 7.25 -2.83 5.55
N LYS A 92 8.03 -1.76 5.43
CA LYS A 92 9.34 -1.70 6.08
C LYS A 92 9.18 -1.42 7.57
N SER A 93 9.80 -2.25 8.41
CA SER A 93 9.78 -2.06 9.86
C SER A 93 11.20 -2.08 10.40
N ARG A 94 11.49 -1.16 11.31
CA ARG A 94 12.73 -1.19 12.08
C ARG A 94 12.51 -2.03 13.34
N PRO A 95 13.60 -2.52 13.97
CA PRO A 95 13.45 -3.27 15.21
C PRO A 95 12.62 -2.49 16.24
N GLY A 96 11.64 -3.16 16.84
CA GLY A 96 10.76 -2.55 17.82
C GLY A 96 9.57 -1.79 17.26
N GLU A 97 9.50 -1.62 15.96
CA GLU A 97 8.35 -0.95 15.33
C GLU A 97 7.26 -1.95 14.98
N SER A 98 6.01 -1.53 15.14
CA SER A 98 4.87 -2.26 14.63
C SER A 98 4.67 -1.89 13.14
N TRP A 99 3.68 -2.52 12.51
CA TRP A 99 3.32 -2.19 11.14
C TRP A 99 2.88 -0.73 11.03
N ARG A 100 2.94 -0.19 9.83
CA ARG A 100 2.67 1.23 9.57
C ARG A 100 1.51 1.37 8.62
N THR A 101 0.57 2.28 8.95
CA THR A 101 -0.55 2.60 8.07
C THR A 101 -0.13 3.65 7.04
N PRO A 102 -0.86 3.76 5.91
CA PRO A 102 -0.62 4.85 4.96
C PRO A 102 -0.75 6.23 5.62
N ALA A 103 -1.69 6.40 6.54
CA ALA A 103 -1.85 7.67 7.26
C ALA A 103 -0.61 8.02 8.08
N ALA A 104 -0.05 7.02 8.79
CA ALA A 104 1.17 7.22 9.57
C ALA A 104 2.35 7.56 8.66
N LEU A 105 2.45 6.92 7.50
CA LEU A 105 3.52 7.21 6.55
C LEU A 105 3.40 8.63 6.00
N ARG A 106 2.18 9.06 5.69
CA ARG A 106 1.95 10.43 5.22
C ARG A 106 2.42 11.45 6.24
N GLU A 107 2.12 11.22 7.50
CA GLU A 107 2.55 12.09 8.58
C GLU A 107 4.07 12.14 8.71
N GLN A 108 4.70 10.99 8.58
CA GLN A 108 6.16 10.88 8.59
C GLN A 108 6.81 11.70 7.47
N ILE A 109 6.23 11.67 6.29
CA ILE A 109 6.74 12.43 5.14
C ILE A 109 6.61 13.93 5.42
N HIS A 110 5.48 14.37 5.97
CA HIS A 110 5.27 15.77 6.28
C HIS A 110 6.26 16.26 7.33
N LYS A 111 6.54 15.46 8.35
CA LYS A 111 7.54 15.82 9.37
C LYS A 111 8.92 15.94 8.77
N SER A 112 9.31 15.01 7.88
CA SER A 112 10.61 15.06 7.21
C SER A 112 10.75 16.30 6.35
N ALA A 113 9.70 16.67 5.61
CA ALA A 113 9.70 17.85 4.77
C ALA A 113 9.85 19.13 5.60
N GLN A 114 9.17 19.19 6.75
CA GLN A 114 9.29 20.34 7.65
C GLN A 114 10.69 20.47 8.24
N SER A 115 11.34 19.33 8.53
CA SER A 115 12.71 19.33 9.04
C SER A 115 13.72 19.86 8.02
N ASP A 116 13.44 19.70 6.74
CA ASP A 116 14.31 20.12 5.67
C ASP A 116 14.20 21.60 5.32
N VAL A 117 13.28 22.32 5.93
CA VAL A 117 12.99 23.73 5.60
C VAL A 117 13.87 24.70 6.39
N HIS A 118 14.77 24.23 7.18
CA HIS A 118 15.64 25.11 7.99
C HIS A 118 16.80 25.69 7.23
#